data_315dcb5d3aac3afde8ec4d87f3a0e2b7
#
_entry.id   315dcb5d3aac3afde8ec4d87f3a0e2b7
#
_cell.length_a   1.000
_cell.length_b   1.000
_cell.length_c   1.000
_cell.angle_alpha   90.00
_cell.angle_beta   90.00
_cell.angle_gamma   90.00
#
_symmetry.space_group_name_H-M   'P 1'
#
loop_
_entity.id
_entity.type
_entity.pdbx_description
1 polymer ?
#
loop_
_entity_poly.entity_id
_entity_poly.type
_entity_poly.pdbx_seq_one_letter_code
_entity_poly.pdbx_strand_id
1 'polypeptide(L)'
;MEHLFTSESIISFFVLVILEIVLGIDNVIFVSIIINRLPPEKEKSARRIWMITGIIVRSLLLLALGWLLTQKGKAVFTIFNKGFDLASLVMLAGGLFLIYKTVREIHQKLEGEDESYQNNNKPKLTLGKAVVQIVVIDMVFSFDSIITAGGTADYVEIMIAAVVIAMFIMFLFSPKISSFIHKHPSLKMLALSFLVMIGLSLVIEGWNAEKAHDLHLKNYIYFGMAFSFLVEILNISMMKRQRKHRVVQFNEKTLDNDNLSDQAN
;
A
#
# COMPACT_ATOMS: atom_id res chain seq x y z
N MET A 1 26.55 -15.90 17.45
CA MET A 1 26.02 -14.59 17.86
C MET A 1 27.00 -13.44 17.59
N GLU A 2 28.29 -13.68 17.53
CA GLU A 2 29.30 -12.64 17.23
C GLU A 2 29.14 -12.06 15.82
N HIS A 3 28.65 -12.82 14.84
CA HIS A 3 28.41 -12.37 13.47
C HIS A 3 27.26 -11.34 13.34
N LEU A 4 26.38 -11.23 14.34
CA LEU A 4 25.26 -10.28 14.32
C LEU A 4 25.66 -8.84 14.69
N PHE A 5 26.83 -8.67 15.33
CA PHE A 5 27.33 -7.37 15.80
C PHE A 5 28.52 -6.84 15.00
N THR A 6 28.73 -7.37 13.80
CA THR A 6 29.73 -6.80 12.88
C THR A 6 29.22 -5.49 12.28
N SER A 7 30.12 -4.60 11.87
CA SER A 7 29.75 -3.35 11.21
C SER A 7 28.93 -3.57 9.94
N GLU A 8 29.21 -4.65 9.21
CA GLU A 8 28.47 -5.05 8.00
C GLU A 8 27.03 -5.47 8.34
N SER A 9 26.84 -6.26 9.40
CA SER A 9 25.51 -6.69 9.87
C SER A 9 24.67 -5.51 10.35
N ILE A 10 25.26 -4.54 11.03
CA ILE A 10 24.57 -3.34 11.49
C ILE A 10 24.15 -2.47 10.30
N ILE A 11 25.03 -2.26 9.32
CA ILE A 11 24.70 -1.51 8.10
C ILE A 11 23.58 -2.22 7.32
N SER A 12 23.71 -3.54 7.13
CA SER A 12 22.69 -4.37 6.47
C SER A 12 21.34 -4.26 7.16
N PHE A 13 21.30 -4.32 8.50
CA PHE A 13 20.09 -4.15 9.28
C PHE A 13 19.40 -2.82 9.00
N PHE A 14 20.11 -1.68 9.05
CA PHE A 14 19.52 -0.37 8.80
C PHE A 14 19.04 -0.22 7.35
N VAL A 15 19.82 -0.72 6.39
CA VAL A 15 19.43 -0.74 4.97
C VAL A 15 18.14 -1.55 4.79
N LEU A 16 18.07 -2.74 5.39
CA LEU A 16 16.87 -3.60 5.34
C LEU A 16 15.66 -2.93 6.00
N VAL A 17 15.81 -2.26 7.16
CA VAL A 17 14.71 -1.52 7.80
C VAL A 17 14.19 -0.43 6.87
N ILE A 18 15.08 0.34 6.25
CA ILE A 18 14.69 1.39 5.31
C ILE A 18 13.98 0.79 4.09
N LEU A 19 14.53 -0.27 3.50
CA LEU A 19 13.91 -0.97 2.38
C LEU A 19 12.52 -1.50 2.73
N GLU A 20 12.37 -2.17 3.89
CA GLU A 20 11.06 -2.66 4.36
C GLU A 20 10.05 -1.54 4.58
N ILE A 21 10.48 -0.38 5.10
CA ILE A 21 9.61 0.77 5.25
C ILE A 21 9.19 1.31 3.88
N VAL A 22 10.15 1.50 2.96
CA VAL A 22 9.88 2.04 1.63
C VAL A 22 8.94 1.12 0.84
N LEU A 23 9.23 -0.18 0.82
CA LEU A 23 8.39 -1.19 0.16
C LEU A 23 7.05 -1.40 0.90
N GLY A 24 7.00 -1.10 2.20
CA GLY A 24 5.80 -1.24 3.01
C GLY A 24 4.86 -0.02 3.01
N ILE A 25 5.25 1.11 2.41
CA ILE A 25 4.40 2.31 2.35
C ILE A 25 3.08 2.00 1.65
N ASP A 26 3.11 1.29 0.54
CA ASP A 26 1.92 0.90 -0.22
C ASP A 26 0.99 0.02 0.61
N ASN A 27 1.56 -0.92 1.39
CA ASN A 27 0.81 -1.77 2.31
C ASN A 27 0.10 -0.93 3.38
N VAL A 28 0.80 0.06 3.97
CA VAL A 28 0.20 0.96 4.97
C VAL A 28 -0.92 1.79 4.37
N ILE A 29 -0.75 2.29 3.15
CA ILE A 29 -1.78 3.06 2.42
C ILE A 29 -3.01 2.19 2.21
N PHE A 30 -2.83 0.98 1.67
CA PHE A 30 -3.94 0.07 1.40
C PHE A 30 -4.66 -0.40 2.66
N VAL A 31 -3.90 -0.79 3.68
CA VAL A 31 -4.44 -1.15 5.00
C VAL A 31 -5.24 0.01 5.59
N SER A 32 -4.74 1.24 5.44
CA SER A 32 -5.45 2.44 5.90
C SER A 32 -6.77 2.66 5.16
N ILE A 33 -6.83 2.37 3.85
CA ILE A 33 -8.07 2.44 3.07
C ILE A 33 -9.11 1.45 3.59
N ILE A 34 -8.70 0.21 3.90
CA ILE A 34 -9.61 -0.81 4.45
C ILE A 34 -10.06 -0.45 5.86
N ILE A 35 -9.13 -0.02 6.72
CA ILE A 35 -9.42 0.33 8.11
C ILE A 35 -10.40 1.50 8.19
N ASN A 36 -10.29 2.49 7.33
CA ASN A 36 -11.20 3.64 7.28
C ASN A 36 -12.65 3.27 6.91
N ARG A 37 -12.91 2.04 6.48
CA ARG A 37 -14.26 1.49 6.27
C ARG A 37 -14.86 0.84 7.51
N LEU A 38 -14.05 0.69 8.57
CA LEU A 38 -14.51 0.16 9.83
C LEU A 38 -15.13 1.26 10.70
N PRO A 39 -16.00 0.90 11.64
CA PRO A 39 -16.41 1.82 12.71
C PRO A 39 -15.18 2.31 13.50
N PRO A 40 -15.13 3.58 13.93
CA PRO A 40 -13.97 4.18 14.61
C PRO A 40 -13.47 3.39 15.82
N GLU A 41 -14.39 2.74 16.55
CA GLU A 41 -14.10 1.91 17.73
C GLU A 41 -13.25 0.68 17.38
N LYS A 42 -13.37 0.16 16.13
CA LYS A 42 -12.68 -1.04 15.65
C LYS A 42 -11.36 -0.74 14.92
N GLU A 43 -11.10 0.50 14.55
CA GLU A 43 -9.89 0.86 13.81
C GLU A 43 -8.60 0.52 14.58
N LYS A 44 -8.54 0.86 15.87
CA LYS A 44 -7.36 0.58 16.71
C LYS A 44 -7.08 -0.92 16.82
N SER A 45 -8.15 -1.72 16.95
CA SER A 45 -8.03 -3.18 17.01
C SER A 45 -7.56 -3.75 15.68
N ALA A 46 -8.11 -3.27 14.56
CA ALA A 46 -7.68 -3.69 13.23
C ALA A 46 -6.20 -3.38 12.96
N ARG A 47 -5.70 -2.21 13.36
CA ARG A 47 -4.28 -1.84 13.23
C ARG A 47 -3.36 -2.73 14.05
N ARG A 48 -3.75 -3.06 15.30
CA ARG A 48 -2.97 -3.97 16.15
C ARG A 48 -2.92 -5.38 15.56
N ILE A 49 -4.06 -5.89 15.10
CA ILE A 49 -4.13 -7.21 14.48
C ILE A 49 -3.26 -7.23 13.23
N TRP A 50 -3.36 -6.21 12.36
CA TRP A 50 -2.50 -6.09 11.18
C TRP A 50 -1.01 -6.11 11.53
N MET A 51 -0.58 -5.33 12.54
CA MET A 51 0.83 -5.31 12.96
C MET A 51 1.29 -6.70 13.42
N ILE A 52 0.51 -7.35 14.30
CA ILE A 52 0.88 -8.65 14.86
C ILE A 52 0.89 -9.74 13.77
N THR A 53 -0.18 -9.80 12.97
CA THR A 53 -0.28 -10.79 11.89
C THR A 53 0.76 -10.53 10.80
N GLY A 54 1.05 -9.28 10.46
CA GLY A 54 2.09 -8.93 9.49
C GLY A 54 3.48 -9.36 9.97
N ILE A 55 3.84 -9.14 11.23
CA ILE A 55 5.10 -9.64 11.80
C ILE A 55 5.17 -11.17 11.72
N ILE A 56 4.11 -11.86 12.13
CA ILE A 56 4.07 -13.33 12.12
C ILE A 56 4.20 -13.86 10.70
N VAL A 57 3.37 -13.37 9.77
CA VAL A 57 3.35 -13.85 8.38
C VAL A 57 4.69 -13.62 7.70
N ARG A 58 5.27 -12.41 7.82
CA ARG A 58 6.56 -12.08 7.22
C ARG A 58 7.69 -12.89 7.83
N SER A 59 7.72 -13.06 9.15
CA SER A 59 8.72 -13.89 9.82
C SER A 59 8.62 -15.35 9.38
N LEU A 60 7.42 -15.91 9.25
CA LEU A 60 7.22 -17.27 8.76
C LEU A 60 7.66 -17.42 7.29
N LEU A 61 7.36 -16.44 6.44
CA LEU A 61 7.80 -16.44 5.04
C LEU A 61 9.32 -16.35 4.95
N LEU A 62 9.98 -15.54 5.79
CA LEU A 62 11.45 -15.46 5.84
C LEU A 62 12.08 -16.77 6.31
N LEU A 63 11.51 -17.43 7.32
CA LEU A 63 11.97 -18.75 7.75
C LEU A 63 11.76 -19.82 6.67
N ALA A 64 10.68 -19.70 5.90
CA ALA A 64 10.41 -20.57 4.76
C ALA A 64 11.23 -20.22 3.51
N LEU A 65 11.92 -19.07 3.48
CA LEU A 65 12.63 -18.56 2.30
C LEU A 65 13.64 -19.58 1.75
N GLY A 66 14.44 -20.18 2.61
CA GLY A 66 15.42 -21.18 2.20
C GLY A 66 14.77 -22.35 1.45
N TRP A 67 13.62 -22.83 1.93
CA TRP A 67 12.85 -23.86 1.27
C TRP A 67 12.22 -23.34 -0.05
N LEU A 68 11.64 -22.14 -0.05
CA LEU A 68 11.05 -21.50 -1.21
C LEU A 68 12.07 -21.35 -2.36
N LEU A 69 13.30 -20.94 -2.05
CA LEU A 69 14.38 -20.82 -3.03
C LEU A 69 14.74 -22.16 -3.64
N THR A 70 14.67 -23.27 -2.89
CA THR A 70 14.89 -24.62 -3.45
C THR A 70 13.78 -25.08 -4.39
N GLN A 71 12.61 -24.48 -4.35
CA GLN A 71 11.48 -24.76 -5.25
C GLN A 71 11.47 -23.85 -6.49
N LYS A 72 12.29 -22.79 -6.51
CA LYS A 72 12.39 -21.89 -7.67
C LYS A 72 12.85 -22.68 -8.92
N GLY A 73 12.12 -22.53 -10.01
CA GLY A 73 12.37 -23.26 -11.25
C GLY A 73 11.87 -24.71 -11.29
N LYS A 74 11.34 -25.26 -10.17
CA LYS A 74 10.69 -26.58 -10.19
C LYS A 74 9.23 -26.42 -10.57
N ALA A 75 8.87 -26.80 -11.78
CA ALA A 75 7.50 -26.71 -12.25
C ALA A 75 6.57 -27.59 -11.42
N VAL A 76 5.56 -26.98 -10.80
CA VAL A 76 4.44 -27.67 -10.14
C VAL A 76 3.47 -28.19 -11.18
N PHE A 77 3.25 -27.41 -12.23
CA PHE A 77 2.51 -27.85 -13.42
C PHE A 77 3.00 -27.11 -14.67
N THR A 78 2.64 -27.64 -15.84
CA THR A 78 3.08 -27.11 -17.14
C THR A 78 1.86 -26.80 -18.01
N ILE A 79 1.76 -25.56 -18.49
CA ILE A 79 0.72 -25.09 -19.43
C ILE A 79 1.42 -24.44 -20.63
N PHE A 80 0.98 -24.74 -21.85
CA PHE A 80 1.57 -24.22 -23.10
C PHE A 80 3.10 -24.41 -23.18
N ASN A 81 3.60 -25.58 -22.81
CA ASN A 81 5.04 -25.90 -22.75
C ASN A 81 5.83 -25.04 -21.75
N LYS A 82 5.17 -24.33 -20.85
CA LYS A 82 5.79 -23.49 -19.82
C LYS A 82 5.54 -24.08 -18.44
N GLY A 83 6.61 -24.32 -17.70
CA GLY A 83 6.56 -24.75 -16.30
C GLY A 83 6.28 -23.57 -15.38
N PHE A 84 5.33 -23.74 -14.47
CA PHE A 84 5.02 -22.78 -13.41
C PHE A 84 5.48 -23.36 -12.09
N ASP A 85 6.38 -22.65 -11.41
CA ASP A 85 6.80 -22.98 -10.05
C ASP A 85 5.85 -22.39 -9.01
N LEU A 86 6.06 -22.72 -7.74
CA LEU A 86 5.21 -22.25 -6.65
C LEU A 86 5.19 -20.70 -6.55
N ALA A 87 6.34 -20.06 -6.77
CA ALA A 87 6.46 -18.60 -6.74
C ALA A 87 5.61 -17.95 -7.83
N SER A 88 5.70 -18.45 -9.06
CA SER A 88 4.88 -18.02 -10.20
C SER A 88 3.39 -18.11 -9.91
N LEU A 89 2.94 -19.20 -9.28
CA LEU A 89 1.53 -19.41 -8.93
C LEU A 89 1.04 -18.40 -7.90
N VAL A 90 1.83 -18.16 -6.84
CA VAL A 90 1.46 -17.20 -5.82
C VAL A 90 1.41 -15.78 -6.39
N MET A 91 2.37 -15.40 -7.24
CA MET A 91 2.38 -14.09 -7.91
C MET A 91 1.20 -13.92 -8.86
N LEU A 92 0.87 -14.92 -9.68
CA LEU A 92 -0.29 -14.89 -10.58
C LEU A 92 -1.60 -14.75 -9.79
N ALA A 93 -1.83 -15.64 -8.82
CA ALA A 93 -3.04 -15.63 -8.02
C ALA A 93 -3.17 -14.33 -7.20
N GLY A 94 -2.08 -13.90 -6.56
CA GLY A 94 -2.01 -12.67 -5.78
C GLY A 94 -2.22 -11.42 -6.64
N GLY A 95 -1.56 -11.33 -7.79
CA GLY A 95 -1.69 -10.23 -8.73
C GLY A 95 -3.11 -10.10 -9.28
N LEU A 96 -3.72 -11.22 -9.73
CA LEU A 96 -5.11 -11.24 -10.19
C LEU A 96 -6.10 -10.86 -9.08
N PHE A 97 -5.90 -11.38 -7.87
CA PHE A 97 -6.70 -11.00 -6.70
C PHE A 97 -6.59 -9.50 -6.42
N LEU A 98 -5.38 -8.96 -6.46
CA LEU A 98 -5.12 -7.53 -6.21
C LEU A 98 -5.80 -6.65 -7.25
N ILE A 99 -5.67 -6.98 -8.55
CA ILE A 99 -6.33 -6.26 -9.65
C ILE A 99 -7.85 -6.29 -9.45
N TYR A 100 -8.44 -7.48 -9.30
CA TYR A 100 -9.88 -7.64 -9.12
C TYR A 100 -10.39 -6.80 -7.94
N LYS A 101 -9.72 -6.90 -6.80
CA LYS A 101 -10.11 -6.21 -5.58
C LYS A 101 -10.00 -4.70 -5.73
N THR A 102 -8.91 -4.22 -6.33
CA THR A 102 -8.63 -2.80 -6.48
C THR A 102 -9.57 -2.15 -7.51
N VAL A 103 -9.81 -2.81 -8.64
CA VAL A 103 -10.75 -2.32 -9.67
C VAL A 103 -12.16 -2.22 -9.08
N ARG A 104 -12.60 -3.20 -8.30
CA ARG A 104 -13.89 -3.14 -7.61
C ARG A 104 -13.96 -1.99 -6.60
N GLU A 105 -12.87 -1.70 -5.90
CA GLU A 105 -12.76 -0.57 -4.96
C GLU A 105 -12.86 0.78 -5.70
N ILE A 106 -12.17 0.90 -6.85
CA ILE A 106 -12.24 2.08 -7.71
C ILE A 106 -13.67 2.29 -8.23
N HIS A 107 -14.30 1.23 -8.72
CA HIS A 107 -15.67 1.27 -9.23
C HIS A 107 -16.67 1.75 -8.17
N GLN A 108 -16.63 1.16 -6.97
CA GLN A 108 -17.48 1.58 -5.86
C GLN A 108 -17.27 3.06 -5.49
N LYS A 109 -16.02 3.54 -5.59
CA LYS A 109 -15.70 4.94 -5.31
C LYS A 109 -16.24 5.89 -6.36
N LEU A 110 -16.18 5.51 -7.64
CA LEU A 110 -16.66 6.33 -8.77
C LEU A 110 -18.18 6.38 -8.84
N GLU A 111 -18.86 5.30 -8.48
CA GLU A 111 -20.34 5.25 -8.46
C GLU A 111 -20.96 5.92 -7.22
N GLY A 112 -20.13 6.50 -6.34
CA GLY A 112 -20.62 7.20 -5.15
C GLY A 112 -21.19 6.26 -4.07
N GLU A 113 -21.01 4.94 -4.21
CA GLU A 113 -21.49 3.98 -3.22
C GLU A 113 -20.86 4.19 -1.83
N ASP A 114 -19.67 4.80 -1.77
CA ASP A 114 -18.98 5.16 -0.51
C ASP A 114 -19.67 6.32 0.24
N GLU A 115 -20.33 7.25 -0.46
CA GLU A 115 -21.03 8.40 0.16
C GLU A 115 -22.43 8.05 0.66
N SER A 116 -23.02 6.96 0.16
CA SER A 116 -24.31 6.45 0.63
C SER A 116 -24.23 5.75 2.01
N TYR A 117 -23.07 5.77 2.68
CA TYR A 117 -22.90 5.25 4.05
C TYR A 117 -23.66 6.05 5.14
N GLN A 118 -24.32 7.16 4.79
CA GLN A 118 -25.30 7.80 5.67
C GLN A 118 -26.62 7.04 5.73
N ASN A 119 -26.88 6.10 4.80
CA ASN A 119 -28.02 5.24 4.88
C ASN A 119 -27.71 4.05 5.81
N ASN A 120 -28.31 4.05 7.00
CA ASN A 120 -28.13 3.09 8.11
C ASN A 120 -28.36 1.61 7.78
N ASN A 121 -28.67 1.25 6.53
CA ASN A 121 -29.08 -0.10 6.13
C ASN A 121 -28.04 -0.89 5.29
N LYS A 122 -26.87 -0.32 4.93
CA LYS A 122 -25.84 -1.13 4.25
C LYS A 122 -24.90 -1.79 5.27
N PRO A 123 -24.55 -3.07 5.11
CA PRO A 123 -23.69 -3.77 6.06
C PRO A 123 -22.29 -3.14 6.08
N LYS A 124 -21.97 -2.47 7.18
CA LYS A 124 -20.62 -1.97 7.45
C LYS A 124 -19.63 -3.13 7.37
N LEU A 125 -18.42 -2.88 6.86
CA LEU A 125 -17.37 -3.89 6.82
C LEU A 125 -17.15 -4.45 8.23
N THR A 126 -17.22 -5.76 8.40
CA THR A 126 -16.98 -6.39 9.69
C THR A 126 -15.47 -6.49 9.94
N LEU A 127 -15.05 -6.39 11.21
CA LEU A 127 -13.64 -6.50 11.59
C LEU A 127 -12.98 -7.76 11.01
N GLY A 128 -13.66 -8.92 11.09
CA GLY A 128 -13.12 -10.17 10.56
C GLY A 128 -12.87 -10.11 9.04
N LYS A 129 -13.83 -9.59 8.26
CA LYS A 129 -13.66 -9.44 6.80
C LYS A 129 -12.54 -8.45 6.47
N ALA A 130 -12.42 -7.35 7.22
CA ALA A 130 -11.33 -6.39 7.04
C ALA A 130 -9.98 -7.04 7.31
N VAL A 131 -9.85 -7.74 8.43
CA VAL A 131 -8.60 -8.42 8.82
C VAL A 131 -8.19 -9.46 7.78
N VAL A 132 -9.11 -10.31 7.33
CA VAL A 132 -8.80 -11.31 6.28
C VAL A 132 -8.29 -10.62 5.00
N GLN A 133 -8.94 -9.54 4.56
CA GLN A 133 -8.50 -8.79 3.38
C GLN A 133 -7.09 -8.19 3.58
N ILE A 134 -6.85 -7.60 4.73
CA ILE A 134 -5.55 -7.00 5.07
C ILE A 134 -4.46 -8.08 5.07
N VAL A 135 -4.70 -9.22 5.73
CA VAL A 135 -3.71 -10.30 5.83
C VAL A 135 -3.40 -10.92 4.47
N VAL A 136 -4.43 -11.18 3.65
CA VAL A 136 -4.22 -11.74 2.29
C VAL A 136 -3.38 -10.80 1.43
N ILE A 137 -3.67 -9.51 1.46
CA ILE A 137 -2.94 -8.53 0.67
C ILE A 137 -1.52 -8.33 1.19
N ASP A 138 -1.35 -8.22 2.50
CA ASP A 138 -0.02 -8.13 3.12
C ASP A 138 0.83 -9.38 2.82
N MET A 139 0.21 -10.56 2.79
CA MET A 139 0.87 -11.81 2.40
C MET A 139 1.36 -11.78 0.95
N VAL A 140 0.55 -11.30 0.01
CA VAL A 140 0.93 -11.18 -1.41
C VAL A 140 2.11 -10.25 -1.60
N PHE A 141 2.08 -9.05 -0.99
CA PHE A 141 3.18 -8.09 -1.06
C PHE A 141 4.44 -8.60 -0.37
N SER A 142 4.28 -9.23 0.78
CA SER A 142 5.40 -9.79 1.55
C SER A 142 6.08 -10.93 0.82
N PHE A 143 5.32 -11.75 0.11
CA PHE A 143 5.88 -12.85 -0.69
C PHE A 143 6.78 -12.31 -1.81
N ASP A 144 6.34 -11.27 -2.52
CA ASP A 144 7.12 -10.63 -3.57
C ASP A 144 8.40 -9.97 -3.04
N SER A 145 8.28 -9.18 -1.95
CA SER A 145 9.44 -8.51 -1.34
C SER A 145 10.47 -9.49 -0.81
N ILE A 146 10.03 -10.59 -0.20
CA ILE A 146 10.92 -11.63 0.37
C ILE A 146 11.65 -12.40 -0.74
N ILE A 147 10.99 -12.75 -1.83
CA ILE A 147 11.66 -13.41 -2.97
C ILE A 147 12.68 -12.45 -3.60
N THR A 148 12.34 -11.18 -3.72
CA THR A 148 13.24 -10.15 -4.27
C THR A 148 14.42 -9.87 -3.34
N ALA A 149 14.19 -9.80 -2.03
CA ALA A 149 15.21 -9.56 -1.01
C ALA A 149 16.08 -10.79 -0.70
N GLY A 150 15.57 -11.99 -1.00
CA GLY A 150 16.26 -13.25 -0.68
C GLY A 150 17.62 -13.46 -1.38
N GLY A 151 18.01 -12.56 -2.28
CA GLY A 151 19.36 -12.52 -2.86
C GLY A 151 20.31 -11.50 -2.21
N THR A 152 19.84 -10.73 -1.21
CA THR A 152 20.60 -9.56 -0.71
C THR A 152 21.04 -9.64 0.75
N ALA A 153 20.56 -10.62 1.52
CA ALA A 153 20.89 -10.72 2.95
C ALA A 153 21.42 -12.09 3.31
N ASP A 154 22.57 -12.09 4.02
CA ASP A 154 23.25 -13.32 4.43
C ASP A 154 22.62 -13.97 5.67
N TYR A 155 21.81 -13.23 6.45
CA TYR A 155 21.29 -13.71 7.76
C TYR A 155 19.79 -13.44 7.89
N VAL A 156 19.01 -14.52 8.00
CA VAL A 156 17.53 -14.47 8.17
C VAL A 156 17.13 -13.76 9.47
N GLU A 157 17.94 -13.89 10.52
CA GLU A 157 17.71 -13.27 11.83
C GLU A 157 17.72 -11.73 11.72
N ILE A 158 18.64 -11.17 10.93
CA ILE A 158 18.72 -9.72 10.68
C ILE A 158 17.49 -9.26 9.89
N MET A 159 17.06 -10.05 8.90
CA MET A 159 15.86 -9.75 8.14
C MET A 159 14.61 -9.73 9.02
N ILE A 160 14.45 -10.73 9.90
CA ILE A 160 13.32 -10.78 10.86
C ILE A 160 13.35 -9.58 11.80
N ALA A 161 14.51 -9.21 12.34
CA ALA A 161 14.64 -8.04 13.19
C ALA A 161 14.28 -6.75 12.44
N ALA A 162 14.72 -6.60 11.19
CA ALA A 162 14.38 -5.47 10.34
C ALA A 162 12.88 -5.38 10.07
N VAL A 163 12.22 -6.50 9.75
CA VAL A 163 10.75 -6.57 9.56
C VAL A 163 10.02 -6.15 10.83
N VAL A 164 10.41 -6.63 11.99
CA VAL A 164 9.76 -6.27 13.27
C VAL A 164 9.85 -4.76 13.52
N ILE A 165 11.03 -4.16 13.33
CA ILE A 165 11.23 -2.72 13.52
C ILE A 165 10.45 -1.92 12.47
N ALA A 166 10.52 -2.31 11.19
CA ALA A 166 9.78 -1.64 10.12
C ALA A 166 8.26 -1.69 10.36
N MET A 167 7.71 -2.85 10.73
CA MET A 167 6.29 -3.00 11.04
C MET A 167 5.86 -2.15 12.23
N PHE A 168 6.70 -2.05 13.25
CA PHE A 168 6.44 -1.19 14.40
C PHE A 168 6.40 0.30 13.99
N ILE A 169 7.37 0.75 13.19
CA ILE A 169 7.41 2.11 12.65
C ILE A 169 6.17 2.37 11.79
N MET A 170 5.84 1.48 10.87
CA MET A 170 4.65 1.60 10.03
C MET A 170 3.35 1.65 10.87
N PHE A 171 3.25 0.86 11.92
CA PHE A 171 2.11 0.90 12.85
C PHE A 171 1.98 2.26 13.52
N LEU A 172 3.07 2.86 14.00
CA LEU A 172 3.06 4.17 14.64
C LEU A 172 2.62 5.28 13.67
N PHE A 173 3.04 5.22 12.41
CA PHE A 173 2.69 6.21 11.39
C PHE A 173 1.35 5.95 10.71
N SER A 174 0.82 4.74 10.75
CA SER A 174 -0.44 4.34 10.10
C SER A 174 -1.62 5.27 10.42
N PRO A 175 -1.86 5.76 11.66
CA PRO A 175 -2.97 6.69 11.92
C PRO A 175 -2.81 8.04 11.20
N LYS A 176 -1.58 8.55 11.11
CA LYS A 176 -1.29 9.82 10.42
C LYS A 176 -1.49 9.66 8.91
N ILE A 177 -0.99 8.56 8.34
CA ILE A 177 -1.16 8.22 6.92
C ILE A 177 -2.65 8.05 6.59
N SER A 178 -3.38 7.30 7.40
CA SER A 178 -4.82 7.09 7.27
C SER A 178 -5.60 8.40 7.25
N SER A 179 -5.34 9.28 8.24
CA SER A 179 -5.96 10.61 8.31
C SER A 179 -5.62 11.49 7.11
N PHE A 180 -4.38 11.42 6.62
CA PHE A 180 -3.93 12.18 5.46
C PHE A 180 -4.65 11.73 4.18
N ILE A 181 -4.75 10.43 3.95
CA ILE A 181 -5.46 9.86 2.80
C ILE A 181 -6.96 10.18 2.87
N HIS A 182 -7.55 10.11 4.06
CA HIS A 182 -8.97 10.42 4.23
C HIS A 182 -9.30 11.88 3.88
N LYS A 183 -8.40 12.81 4.19
CA LYS A 183 -8.55 14.24 3.87
C LYS A 183 -8.33 14.56 2.38
N HIS A 184 -7.71 13.67 1.63
CA HIS A 184 -7.34 13.88 0.24
C HIS A 184 -7.81 12.72 -0.64
N PRO A 185 -9.08 12.75 -1.12
CA PRO A 185 -9.66 11.67 -1.92
C PRO A 185 -8.88 11.34 -3.20
N SER A 186 -8.24 12.35 -3.81
CA SER A 186 -7.38 12.17 -4.98
C SER A 186 -6.19 11.25 -4.71
N LEU A 187 -5.57 11.38 -3.52
CA LEU A 187 -4.50 10.47 -3.10
C LEU A 187 -4.98 9.03 -2.91
N LYS A 188 -6.23 8.85 -2.45
CA LYS A 188 -6.83 7.51 -2.37
C LYS A 188 -6.97 6.88 -3.75
N MET A 189 -7.45 7.64 -4.74
CA MET A 189 -7.59 7.17 -6.12
C MET A 189 -6.21 6.89 -6.74
N LEU A 190 -5.24 7.77 -6.51
CA LEU A 190 -3.87 7.59 -6.98
C LEU A 190 -3.27 6.28 -6.43
N ALA A 191 -3.38 6.05 -5.12
CA ALA A 191 -2.91 4.82 -4.49
C ALA A 191 -3.58 3.56 -5.05
N LEU A 192 -4.91 3.59 -5.26
CA LEU A 192 -5.64 2.48 -5.88
C LEU A 192 -5.15 2.22 -7.33
N SER A 193 -4.88 3.27 -8.11
CA SER A 193 -4.34 3.12 -9.46
C SER A 193 -2.97 2.44 -9.47
N PHE A 194 -2.10 2.78 -8.53
CA PHE A 194 -0.80 2.10 -8.39
C PHE A 194 -0.94 0.64 -7.96
N LEU A 195 -1.93 0.32 -7.11
CA LEU A 195 -2.19 -1.08 -6.75
C LEU A 195 -2.60 -1.94 -7.96
N VAL A 196 -3.33 -1.37 -8.93
CA VAL A 196 -3.61 -2.06 -10.20
C VAL A 196 -2.31 -2.30 -10.97
N MET A 197 -1.42 -1.30 -11.03
CA MET A 197 -0.13 -1.43 -11.72
C MET A 197 0.78 -2.47 -11.04
N ILE A 198 0.83 -2.49 -9.71
CA ILE A 198 1.58 -3.50 -8.95
C ILE A 198 0.97 -4.90 -9.19
N GLY A 199 -0.36 -5.02 -9.14
CA GLY A 199 -1.04 -6.28 -9.45
C GLY A 199 -0.72 -6.79 -10.85
N LEU A 200 -0.68 -5.89 -11.84
CA LEU A 200 -0.28 -6.23 -13.20
C LEU A 200 1.19 -6.67 -13.28
N SER A 201 2.09 -5.98 -12.58
CA SER A 201 3.50 -6.37 -12.49
C SER A 201 3.66 -7.78 -11.92
N LEU A 202 2.93 -8.11 -10.84
CA LEU A 202 2.93 -9.45 -10.25
C LEU A 202 2.42 -10.52 -11.22
N VAL A 203 1.38 -10.22 -12.00
CA VAL A 203 0.87 -11.15 -13.04
C VAL A 203 1.92 -11.37 -14.13
N ILE A 204 2.57 -10.30 -14.60
CA ILE A 204 3.63 -10.39 -15.62
C ILE A 204 4.82 -11.19 -15.07
N GLU A 205 5.23 -10.92 -13.84
CA GLU A 205 6.34 -11.62 -13.18
C GLU A 205 6.01 -13.10 -12.92
N GLY A 206 4.80 -13.40 -12.44
CA GLY A 206 4.33 -14.77 -12.27
C GLY A 206 4.17 -15.51 -13.60
N TRP A 207 3.85 -14.81 -14.70
CA TRP A 207 3.81 -15.39 -16.03
C TRP A 207 5.21 -15.61 -16.60
N ASN A 208 6.10 -14.62 -16.53
CA ASN A 208 7.47 -14.69 -17.03
C ASN A 208 8.41 -13.79 -16.22
N ALA A 209 9.00 -14.36 -15.17
CA ALA A 209 9.90 -13.66 -14.26
C ALA A 209 11.13 -13.08 -14.98
N GLU A 210 11.71 -13.79 -15.96
CA GLU A 210 12.88 -13.35 -16.72
C GLU A 210 12.55 -12.07 -17.51
N LYS A 211 11.48 -12.07 -18.30
CA LYS A 211 11.05 -10.89 -19.07
C LYS A 211 10.64 -9.72 -18.17
N ALA A 212 9.99 -9.99 -17.03
CA ALA A 212 9.63 -8.96 -16.08
C ALA A 212 10.86 -8.29 -15.47
N HIS A 213 11.90 -9.08 -15.18
CA HIS A 213 13.18 -8.59 -14.69
C HIS A 213 13.91 -7.75 -15.75
N ASP A 214 14.01 -8.22 -16.99
CA ASP A 214 14.66 -7.51 -18.09
C ASP A 214 13.99 -6.15 -18.39
N LEU A 215 12.66 -6.11 -18.28
CA LEU A 215 11.90 -4.87 -18.47
C LEU A 215 11.96 -3.92 -17.26
N HIS A 216 12.58 -4.30 -16.16
CA HIS A 216 12.69 -3.47 -14.94
C HIS A 216 11.36 -2.84 -14.50
N LEU A 217 10.24 -3.57 -14.67
CA LEU A 217 8.87 -3.05 -14.49
C LEU A 217 8.66 -2.39 -13.14
N LYS A 218 9.19 -2.98 -12.06
CA LYS A 218 9.08 -2.44 -10.70
C LYS A 218 9.71 -1.05 -10.59
N ASN A 219 10.88 -0.84 -11.20
CA ASN A 219 11.58 0.44 -11.14
C ASN A 219 10.76 1.55 -11.80
N TYR A 220 10.13 1.28 -12.95
CA TYR A 220 9.26 2.25 -13.61
C TYR A 220 7.99 2.53 -12.82
N ILE A 221 7.40 1.52 -12.19
CA ILE A 221 6.23 1.68 -11.33
C ILE A 221 6.56 2.55 -10.12
N TYR A 222 7.66 2.27 -9.40
CA TYR A 222 8.08 3.06 -8.25
C TYR A 222 8.45 4.49 -8.62
N PHE A 223 9.14 4.69 -9.75
CA PHE A 223 9.42 6.03 -10.26
C PHE A 223 8.13 6.79 -10.57
N GLY A 224 7.21 6.17 -11.32
CA GLY A 224 5.92 6.77 -11.66
C GLY A 224 5.10 7.11 -10.43
N MET A 225 5.12 6.24 -9.41
CA MET A 225 4.44 6.44 -8.13
C MET A 225 5.02 7.63 -7.38
N ALA A 226 6.35 7.70 -7.22
CA ALA A 226 7.01 8.81 -6.54
C ALA A 226 6.74 10.15 -7.26
N PHE A 227 6.84 10.17 -8.59
CA PHE A 227 6.56 11.34 -9.40
C PHE A 227 5.11 11.81 -9.26
N SER A 228 4.15 10.90 -9.41
CA SER A 228 2.72 11.24 -9.31
C SER A 228 2.35 11.70 -7.90
N PHE A 229 2.96 11.12 -6.86
CA PHE A 229 2.76 11.56 -5.49
C PHE A 229 3.27 12.99 -5.25
N LEU A 230 4.43 13.32 -5.80
CA LEU A 230 4.97 14.69 -5.75
C LEU A 230 4.06 15.69 -6.47
N VAL A 231 3.59 15.34 -7.69
CA VAL A 231 2.65 16.18 -8.44
C VAL A 231 1.36 16.40 -7.65
N GLU A 232 0.82 15.36 -7.00
CA GLU A 232 -0.40 15.48 -6.22
C GLU A 232 -0.22 16.34 -4.97
N ILE A 233 0.92 16.28 -4.29
CA ILE A 233 1.26 17.20 -3.18
C ILE A 233 1.26 18.64 -3.65
N LEU A 234 1.86 18.93 -4.83
CA LEU A 234 1.85 20.26 -5.43
C LEU A 234 0.42 20.72 -5.74
N ASN A 235 -0.39 19.85 -6.34
CA ASN A 235 -1.79 20.11 -6.66
C ASN A 235 -2.62 20.46 -5.41
N ILE A 236 -2.47 19.70 -4.33
CA ILE A 236 -3.10 19.97 -3.03
C ILE A 236 -2.67 21.34 -2.49
N SER A 237 -1.39 21.68 -2.59
CA SER A 237 -0.84 22.98 -2.18
C SER A 237 -1.44 24.14 -2.98
N MET A 238 -1.56 23.97 -4.28
CA MET A 238 -2.16 24.98 -5.18
C MET A 238 -3.65 25.19 -4.88
N MET A 239 -4.42 24.12 -4.71
CA MET A 239 -5.85 24.21 -4.38
C MET A 239 -6.09 24.92 -3.03
N LYS A 240 -5.25 24.69 -2.02
CA LYS A 240 -5.33 25.41 -0.74
C LYS A 240 -5.10 26.91 -0.92
N ARG A 241 -4.16 27.32 -1.79
CA ARG A 241 -3.89 28.73 -2.09
C ARG A 241 -5.08 29.40 -2.81
N GLN A 242 -5.64 28.73 -3.81
CA GLN A 242 -6.78 29.25 -4.56
C GLN A 242 -8.03 29.45 -3.68
N ARG A 243 -8.33 28.51 -2.78
CA ARG A 243 -9.45 28.66 -1.84
C ARG A 243 -9.29 29.88 -0.93
N LYS A 244 -8.07 30.17 -0.47
CA LYS A 244 -7.79 31.33 0.38
C LYS A 244 -8.05 32.66 -0.37
N HIS A 245 -7.70 32.76 -1.64
CA HIS A 245 -7.95 33.93 -2.49
C HIS A 245 -9.45 34.13 -2.79
N ARG A 246 -10.20 33.06 -3.01
CA ARG A 246 -11.65 33.14 -3.30
C ARG A 246 -12.47 33.68 -2.12
N VAL A 247 -12.11 33.32 -0.90
CA VAL A 247 -12.80 33.82 0.31
C VAL A 247 -12.60 35.31 0.48
N VAL A 248 -11.42 35.87 0.16
CA VAL A 248 -11.14 37.30 0.23
C VAL A 248 -11.94 38.07 -0.82
N GLN A 249 -12.09 37.56 -2.05
CA GLN A 249 -12.87 38.23 -3.10
C GLN A 249 -14.39 38.26 -2.81
N PHE A 250 -14.95 37.26 -2.13
CA PHE A 250 -16.36 37.29 -1.73
C PHE A 250 -16.63 38.33 -0.63
N ASN A 251 -15.73 38.53 0.29
CA ASN A 251 -15.89 39.53 1.35
C ASN A 251 -15.79 40.99 0.82
N GLU A 252 -14.94 41.26 -0.17
CA GLU A 252 -14.85 42.57 -0.81
C GLU A 252 -16.12 42.92 -1.60
N LYS A 253 -16.69 41.98 -2.35
CA LYS A 253 -17.93 42.24 -3.11
C LYS A 253 -19.17 42.45 -2.26
N THR A 254 -19.29 41.84 -1.10
CA THR A 254 -20.41 42.09 -0.16
C THR A 254 -20.34 43.48 0.49
N LEU A 255 -19.15 43.97 0.80
CA LEU A 255 -18.97 45.31 1.38
C LEU A 255 -19.30 46.43 0.40
N ASP A 256 -19.01 46.26 -0.90
CA ASP A 256 -19.34 47.27 -1.93
C ASP A 256 -20.85 47.36 -2.19
N ASN A 257 -21.57 46.26 -2.09
CA ASN A 257 -23.05 46.30 -2.33
C ASN A 257 -23.82 46.93 -1.15
N ASP A 258 -23.33 46.80 0.08
CA ASP A 258 -23.95 47.43 1.25
C ASP A 258 -23.76 48.97 1.25
N ASN A 259 -22.62 49.46 0.71
CA ASN A 259 -22.39 50.92 0.58
C ASN A 259 -23.20 51.58 -0.52
N LEU A 260 -23.70 50.82 -1.53
CA LEU A 260 -24.54 51.36 -2.62
C LEU A 260 -26.02 51.41 -2.21
N SER A 261 -26.47 50.61 -1.28
CA SER A 261 -27.84 50.59 -0.78
C SER A 261 -28.12 51.76 0.19
N ASP A 262 -27.09 52.25 0.92
CA ASP A 262 -27.22 53.37 1.86
C ASP A 262 -27.18 54.76 1.20
N GLN A 263 -26.80 54.87 -0.09
CA GLN A 263 -26.80 56.12 -0.86
C GLN A 263 -28.11 56.34 -1.69
N ALA A 264 -29.01 55.35 -1.69
CA ALA A 264 -30.25 55.38 -2.47
C ALA A 264 -31.51 55.68 -1.62
N ASN A 265 -31.39 56.00 -0.32
CA ASN A 265 -32.44 56.49 0.57
C ASN A 265 -32.07 57.88 1.07
#